data_4dd0c7aa2390f8194233cb3e8e211c8a
#
_entry.id   4dd0c7aa2390f8194233cb3e8e211c8a
#
_cell.length_a   1.000
_cell.length_b   1.000
_cell.length_c   1.000
_cell.angle_alpha   90.00
_cell.angle_beta   90.00
_cell.angle_gamma   90.00
#
_symmetry.space_group_name_H-M   'P 1'
#
loop_
_entity.id
_entity.type
_entity.pdbx_description
1 polymer ?
#
loop_
_entity_poly.entity_id
_entity_poly.type
_entity_poly.pdbx_seq_one_letter_code
_entity_poly.pdbx_strand_id
1 'polypeptide(L)'
;MKVAVIGDGGWGTALAMVLDHKGHHVTVWGPRHEPIQSIEERCENIHFLPGVTLSNRIKWTTHPGEAAKHAQLVVVVVPSRYYKATLEMFAPFISNETLVVSATKGIDESSYETMSVCAERILGQAVAVLSGPSHAEEVATQIPCAVTIAAGDLSLAHAVQEAFMSDPFRIYTHTDVLGVELGGTLKNVIAIAAGISDGLGFGDNTKAALMTRGLAEMTRLGVALGAEADTFRGLSGLGDLMVTCMSKHSRNRGVGERLGLGNSIEDILSDMKMVAEGVWNCKAVCELAQEKEVAMPIAEQVNAVVHQGVNPRDAMFSLMGRSPKSEHE
;
A
#
# COMPACT_ATOMS: atom_id res chain seq x y z
N MET A 1 1.64 13.70 21.14
CA MET A 1 1.26 14.58 20.02
C MET A 1 -0.24 14.49 19.77
N LYS A 2 -0.84 15.47 19.08
CA LYS A 2 -2.16 15.34 18.44
C LYS A 2 -1.93 14.79 17.03
N VAL A 3 -2.59 13.68 16.70
CA VAL A 3 -2.40 12.98 15.43
C VAL A 3 -3.74 12.83 14.72
N ALA A 4 -3.76 13.16 13.44
CA ALA A 4 -4.88 12.87 12.54
C ALA A 4 -4.52 11.67 11.66
N VAL A 5 -5.39 10.65 11.61
CA VAL A 5 -5.30 9.54 10.65
C VAL A 5 -6.42 9.72 9.64
N ILE A 6 -6.07 9.98 8.40
CA ILE A 6 -7.01 10.21 7.30
C ILE A 6 -7.24 8.89 6.57
N GLY A 7 -8.32 8.20 6.94
CA GLY A 7 -8.72 6.89 6.40
C GLY A 7 -9.07 5.89 7.51
N ASP A 8 -10.32 5.44 7.52
CA ASP A 8 -10.92 4.51 8.47
C ASP A 8 -10.79 3.02 8.05
N GLY A 9 -10.00 2.73 7.04
CA GLY A 9 -9.72 1.37 6.58
C GLY A 9 -8.93 0.55 7.60
N GLY A 10 -8.76 -0.75 7.36
CA GLY A 10 -8.02 -1.64 8.28
C GLY A 10 -6.61 -1.13 8.60
N TRP A 11 -5.85 -0.67 7.59
CA TRP A 11 -4.51 -0.13 7.80
C TRP A 11 -4.51 1.19 8.59
N GLY A 12 -5.45 2.11 8.30
CA GLY A 12 -5.60 3.34 9.08
C GLY A 12 -5.97 3.07 10.54
N THR A 13 -6.87 2.12 10.76
CA THR A 13 -7.25 1.68 12.12
C THR A 13 -6.04 1.08 12.86
N ALA A 14 -5.25 0.23 12.22
CA ALA A 14 -4.07 -0.38 12.84
C ALA A 14 -3.00 0.69 13.18
N LEU A 15 -2.74 1.65 12.28
CA LEU A 15 -1.82 2.76 12.55
C LEU A 15 -2.33 3.67 13.69
N ALA A 16 -3.63 3.91 13.75
CA ALA A 16 -4.22 4.66 14.86
C ALA A 16 -4.00 3.96 16.21
N MET A 17 -4.10 2.63 16.24
CA MET A 17 -3.80 1.84 17.44
C MET A 17 -2.32 1.93 17.82
N VAL A 18 -1.39 1.82 16.87
CA VAL A 18 0.06 1.99 17.13
C VAL A 18 0.32 3.35 17.78
N LEU A 19 -0.26 4.42 17.24
CA LEU A 19 -0.09 5.78 17.75
C LEU A 19 -0.76 5.99 19.11
N ASP A 20 -1.94 5.43 19.35
CA ASP A 20 -2.61 5.46 20.65
C ASP A 20 -1.80 4.72 21.73
N HIS A 21 -1.23 3.55 21.41
CA HIS A 21 -0.36 2.81 22.32
C HIS A 21 0.91 3.60 22.69
N LYS A 22 1.40 4.45 21.79
CA LYS A 22 2.50 5.40 22.06
C LYS A 22 2.09 6.57 22.95
N GLY A 23 0.80 6.68 23.30
CA GLY A 23 0.28 7.75 24.15
C GLY A 23 -0.05 9.04 23.39
N HIS A 24 -0.24 8.98 22.08
CA HIS A 24 -0.70 10.11 21.30
C HIS A 24 -2.21 10.29 21.38
N HIS A 25 -2.69 11.51 21.16
CA HIS A 25 -4.13 11.81 21.03
C HIS A 25 -4.51 11.64 19.55
N VAL A 26 -5.13 10.51 19.24
CA VAL A 26 -5.43 10.13 17.86
C VAL A 26 -6.87 10.45 17.50
N THR A 27 -7.08 11.10 16.36
CA THR A 27 -8.39 11.27 15.74
C THR A 27 -8.35 10.64 14.34
N VAL A 28 -9.23 9.70 14.08
CA VAL A 28 -9.37 9.03 12.77
C VAL A 28 -10.52 9.68 12.03
N TRP A 29 -10.29 10.00 10.77
CA TRP A 29 -11.33 10.46 9.87
C TRP A 29 -11.73 9.34 8.89
N GLY A 30 -13.04 9.19 8.71
CA GLY A 30 -13.63 8.37 7.66
C GLY A 30 -14.73 9.13 6.92
N PRO A 31 -15.00 8.79 5.63
CA PRO A 31 -15.91 9.57 4.80
C PRO A 31 -17.40 9.32 5.08
N ARG A 32 -17.76 8.32 5.89
CA ARG A 32 -19.15 7.87 6.08
C ARG A 32 -19.55 7.83 7.53
N HIS A 33 -20.75 8.35 7.84
CA HIS A 33 -21.28 8.42 9.21
C HIS A 33 -21.55 7.06 9.83
N GLU A 34 -22.24 6.17 9.12
CA GLU A 34 -22.66 4.88 9.66
C GLU A 34 -21.49 4.00 10.15
N PRO A 35 -20.40 3.79 9.36
CA PRO A 35 -19.26 3.05 9.87
C PRO A 35 -18.61 3.72 11.08
N ILE A 36 -18.45 5.03 11.09
CA ILE A 36 -17.83 5.78 12.20
C ILE A 36 -18.66 5.62 13.48
N GLN A 37 -19.97 5.83 13.42
CA GLN A 37 -20.86 5.64 14.56
C GLN A 37 -20.81 4.20 15.08
N SER A 38 -20.82 3.20 14.18
CA SER A 38 -20.70 1.79 14.57
C SER A 38 -19.39 1.47 15.28
N ILE A 39 -18.28 2.11 14.85
CA ILE A 39 -16.97 1.92 15.50
C ILE A 39 -16.99 2.52 16.92
N GLU A 40 -17.53 3.70 17.11
CA GLU A 40 -17.61 4.35 18.43
C GLU A 40 -18.48 3.53 19.41
N GLU A 41 -19.65 3.04 18.96
CA GLU A 41 -20.56 2.25 19.77
C GLU A 41 -20.00 0.88 20.17
N ARG A 42 -19.23 0.25 19.28
CA ARG A 42 -18.75 -1.14 19.45
C ARG A 42 -17.30 -1.23 19.95
N CYS A 43 -16.55 -0.14 19.85
CA CYS A 43 -15.09 -0.14 20.01
C CYS A 43 -14.43 -1.20 19.10
N GLU A 44 -14.94 -1.36 17.87
CA GLU A 44 -14.47 -2.32 16.88
C GLU A 44 -14.77 -1.84 15.46
N ASN A 45 -13.79 -1.96 14.56
CA ASN A 45 -13.99 -1.70 13.13
C ASN A 45 -14.42 -2.98 12.41
N ILE A 46 -15.69 -3.37 12.55
CA ILE A 46 -16.25 -4.62 12.03
C ILE A 46 -16.18 -4.75 10.50
N HIS A 47 -16.04 -3.62 9.79
CA HIS A 47 -16.01 -3.61 8.33
C HIS A 47 -14.61 -3.87 7.77
N PHE A 48 -13.57 -3.33 8.43
CA PHE A 48 -12.23 -3.30 7.86
C PHE A 48 -11.16 -3.96 8.74
N LEU A 49 -11.45 -4.20 10.03
CA LEU A 49 -10.54 -4.85 10.98
C LEU A 49 -11.35 -5.62 12.06
N PRO A 50 -12.15 -6.61 11.65
CA PRO A 50 -13.00 -7.36 12.57
C PRO A 50 -12.18 -8.15 13.59
N GLY A 51 -12.74 -8.35 14.78
CA GLY A 51 -12.16 -9.13 15.87
C GLY A 51 -11.10 -8.38 16.69
N VAL A 52 -10.90 -7.09 16.44
CA VAL A 52 -9.92 -6.26 17.17
C VAL A 52 -10.64 -5.21 18.00
N THR A 53 -10.44 -5.25 19.33
CA THR A 53 -10.98 -4.24 20.25
C THR A 53 -10.15 -2.96 20.17
N LEU A 54 -10.80 -1.84 19.93
CA LEU A 54 -10.19 -0.52 19.83
C LEU A 54 -10.22 0.21 21.16
N SER A 55 -9.22 1.04 21.40
CA SER A 55 -9.19 1.94 22.56
C SER A 55 -10.25 3.04 22.42
N ASN A 56 -10.99 3.29 23.50
CA ASN A 56 -11.95 4.41 23.59
C ASN A 56 -11.28 5.81 23.62
N ARG A 57 -9.96 5.87 23.67
CA ARG A 57 -9.19 7.12 23.56
C ARG A 57 -9.06 7.59 22.11
N ILE A 58 -9.16 6.68 21.14
CA ILE A 58 -9.17 7.03 19.71
C ILE A 58 -10.50 7.69 19.38
N LYS A 59 -10.44 8.90 18.88
CA LYS A 59 -11.62 9.64 18.42
C LYS A 59 -11.88 9.34 16.96
N TRP A 60 -13.15 9.33 16.60
CA TRP A 60 -13.60 9.08 15.23
C TRP A 60 -14.45 10.26 14.75
N THR A 61 -14.31 10.65 13.50
CA THR A 61 -15.08 11.77 12.94
C THR A 61 -15.23 11.67 11.43
N THR A 62 -16.27 12.29 10.90
CA THR A 62 -16.45 12.53 9.47
C THR A 62 -16.10 13.96 9.06
N HIS A 63 -15.69 14.82 10.02
CA HIS A 63 -15.38 16.21 9.77
C HIS A 63 -13.88 16.45 9.64
N PRO A 64 -13.36 16.84 8.44
CA PRO A 64 -11.94 17.05 8.22
C PRO A 64 -11.27 18.02 9.20
N GLY A 65 -11.96 19.14 9.50
CA GLY A 65 -11.44 20.16 10.43
C GLY A 65 -11.30 19.66 11.87
N GLU A 66 -12.18 18.77 12.34
CA GLU A 66 -12.06 18.17 13.68
C GLU A 66 -10.85 17.23 13.75
N ALA A 67 -10.56 16.50 12.67
CA ALA A 67 -9.43 15.59 12.63
C ALA A 67 -8.10 16.36 12.56
N ALA A 68 -7.95 17.31 11.62
CA ALA A 68 -6.66 17.84 11.21
C ALA A 68 -6.28 19.22 11.75
N LYS A 69 -7.23 20.09 12.12
CA LYS A 69 -6.98 21.52 12.44
C LYS A 69 -5.87 21.81 13.47
N HIS A 70 -5.57 20.89 14.36
CA HIS A 70 -4.53 21.06 15.37
C HIS A 70 -3.60 19.85 15.45
N ALA A 71 -3.59 19.05 14.40
CA ALA A 71 -2.70 17.90 14.32
C ALA A 71 -1.25 18.36 14.18
N GLN A 72 -0.37 17.71 14.92
CA GLN A 72 1.09 17.84 14.80
C GLN A 72 1.67 16.81 13.85
N LEU A 73 0.92 15.72 13.63
CA LEU A 73 1.20 14.67 12.67
C LEU A 73 -0.09 14.30 11.93
N VAL A 74 -0.03 14.24 10.62
CA VAL A 74 -1.10 13.76 9.74
C VAL A 74 -0.62 12.49 9.03
N VAL A 75 -1.40 11.42 9.15
CA VAL A 75 -1.17 10.13 8.47
C VAL A 75 -2.23 9.96 7.40
N VAL A 76 -1.83 9.97 6.13
CA VAL A 76 -2.75 9.78 5.00
C VAL A 76 -2.72 8.31 4.58
N VAL A 77 -3.89 7.65 4.65
CA VAL A 77 -3.99 6.19 4.46
C VAL A 77 -5.29 5.77 3.76
N VAL A 78 -5.78 6.62 2.89
CA VAL A 78 -6.92 6.33 2.01
C VAL A 78 -6.46 5.57 0.75
N PRO A 79 -7.35 4.83 0.06
CA PRO A 79 -6.99 4.21 -1.22
C PRO A 79 -6.49 5.23 -2.24
N SER A 80 -5.52 4.83 -3.09
CA SER A 80 -4.81 5.72 -4.03
C SER A 80 -5.76 6.53 -4.92
N ARG A 81 -6.81 5.90 -5.43
CA ARG A 81 -7.85 6.56 -6.27
C ARG A 81 -8.61 7.71 -5.59
N TYR A 82 -8.63 7.76 -4.25
CA TYR A 82 -9.29 8.83 -3.48
C TYR A 82 -8.30 9.81 -2.87
N TYR A 83 -7.00 9.55 -3.01
CA TYR A 83 -5.93 10.24 -2.29
C TYR A 83 -5.93 11.75 -2.57
N LYS A 84 -5.87 12.13 -3.84
CA LYS A 84 -5.83 13.52 -4.28
C LYS A 84 -7.04 14.32 -3.77
N ALA A 85 -8.25 13.86 -4.08
CA ALA A 85 -9.48 14.56 -3.68
C ALA A 85 -9.62 14.66 -2.15
N THR A 86 -9.23 13.61 -1.43
CA THR A 86 -9.23 13.63 0.04
C THR A 86 -8.22 14.66 0.56
N LEU A 87 -7.01 14.68 0.04
CA LEU A 87 -5.97 15.59 0.52
C LEU A 87 -6.29 17.05 0.19
N GLU A 88 -6.86 17.33 -0.98
CA GLU A 88 -7.37 18.68 -1.33
C GLU A 88 -8.42 19.17 -0.32
N MET A 89 -9.31 18.29 0.13
CA MET A 89 -10.30 18.60 1.17
C MET A 89 -9.65 18.90 2.53
N PHE A 90 -8.52 18.25 2.86
CA PHE A 90 -7.82 18.44 4.13
C PHE A 90 -6.81 19.58 4.12
N ALA A 91 -6.29 19.99 2.97
CA ALA A 91 -5.26 21.01 2.83
C ALA A 91 -5.53 22.30 3.62
N PRO A 92 -6.78 22.85 3.68
CA PRO A 92 -7.06 24.06 4.46
C PRO A 92 -6.87 23.91 5.99
N PHE A 93 -6.78 22.69 6.50
CA PHE A 93 -6.67 22.38 7.94
C PHE A 93 -5.26 21.91 8.35
N ILE A 94 -4.36 21.67 7.39
CA ILE A 94 -2.99 21.20 7.62
C ILE A 94 -2.06 22.42 7.54
N SER A 95 -1.31 22.69 8.61
CA SER A 95 -0.32 23.77 8.61
C SER A 95 1.03 23.30 8.06
N ASN A 96 1.87 24.24 7.62
CA ASN A 96 3.22 23.93 7.13
C ASN A 96 4.18 23.39 8.23
N GLU A 97 3.78 23.48 9.50
CA GLU A 97 4.54 22.93 10.63
C GLU A 97 4.11 21.49 10.97
N THR A 98 3.03 21.00 10.35
CA THR A 98 2.48 19.67 10.60
C THR A 98 3.36 18.63 9.89
N LEU A 99 3.81 17.61 10.61
CA LEU A 99 4.46 16.45 10.00
C LEU A 99 3.41 15.70 9.17
N VAL A 100 3.74 15.36 7.93
CA VAL A 100 2.82 14.61 7.05
C VAL A 100 3.51 13.31 6.61
N VAL A 101 2.78 12.19 6.76
CA VAL A 101 3.24 10.89 6.27
C VAL A 101 2.16 10.22 5.43
N SER A 102 2.54 9.79 4.23
CA SER A 102 1.71 8.93 3.38
C SER A 102 1.97 7.46 3.70
N ALA A 103 0.93 6.74 4.05
CA ALA A 103 0.92 5.28 4.20
C ALA A 103 0.08 4.60 3.11
N THR A 104 -0.32 5.35 2.09
CA THR A 104 -1.03 4.86 0.90
C THR A 104 -0.05 4.26 -0.09
N LYS A 105 -0.40 3.08 -0.61
CA LYS A 105 0.40 2.37 -1.62
C LYS A 105 -0.30 2.45 -2.97
N GLY A 106 0.28 3.14 -3.91
CA GLY A 106 -0.28 3.34 -5.25
C GLY A 106 0.36 4.51 -5.99
N ILE A 107 -0.11 4.72 -7.21
CA ILE A 107 0.20 5.89 -8.06
C ILE A 107 -1.11 6.51 -8.52
N ASP A 108 -1.10 7.80 -8.80
CA ASP A 108 -2.25 8.49 -9.40
C ASP A 108 -2.43 8.04 -10.84
N GLU A 109 -3.61 7.53 -11.19
CA GLU A 109 -3.90 6.95 -12.52
C GLU A 109 -3.87 8.00 -13.64
N SER A 110 -4.00 9.28 -13.32
CA SER A 110 -4.09 10.36 -14.31
C SER A 110 -2.75 11.06 -14.58
N SER A 111 -1.92 11.22 -13.54
CA SER A 111 -0.64 11.91 -13.62
C SER A 111 0.57 10.99 -13.51
N TYR A 112 0.36 9.73 -13.13
CA TYR A 112 1.40 8.75 -12.79
C TYR A 112 2.34 9.20 -11.64
N GLU A 113 1.94 10.24 -10.92
CA GLU A 113 2.66 10.70 -9.72
C GLU A 113 2.54 9.67 -8.60
N THR A 114 3.62 9.54 -7.82
CA THR A 114 3.54 8.82 -6.53
C THR A 114 2.72 9.64 -5.53
N MET A 115 2.27 9.00 -4.47
CA MET A 115 1.41 9.65 -3.47
C MET A 115 2.11 10.79 -2.75
N SER A 116 3.43 10.68 -2.48
CA SER A 116 4.19 11.76 -1.87
C SER A 116 4.29 12.98 -2.78
N VAL A 117 4.60 12.80 -4.07
CA VAL A 117 4.66 13.89 -5.06
C VAL A 117 3.31 14.60 -5.17
N CYS A 118 2.23 13.84 -5.26
CA CYS A 118 0.87 14.39 -5.26
C CYS A 118 0.59 15.20 -3.98
N ALA A 119 0.99 14.68 -2.81
CA ALA A 119 0.79 15.36 -1.54
C ALA A 119 1.63 16.63 -1.41
N GLU A 120 2.91 16.58 -1.77
CA GLU A 120 3.80 17.73 -1.75
C GLU A 120 3.30 18.87 -2.64
N ARG A 121 2.78 18.52 -3.82
CA ARG A 121 2.17 19.50 -4.74
C ARG A 121 0.92 20.16 -4.15
N ILE A 122 0.08 19.41 -3.43
CA ILE A 122 -1.16 19.92 -2.82
C ILE A 122 -0.88 20.75 -1.56
N LEU A 123 0.03 20.28 -0.71
CA LEU A 123 0.30 20.87 0.60
C LEU A 123 1.41 21.91 0.58
N GLY A 124 2.28 21.93 -0.43
CA GLY A 124 3.42 22.83 -0.51
C GLY A 124 4.52 22.54 0.52
N GLN A 125 4.60 21.33 1.05
CA GLN A 125 5.59 20.92 2.05
C GLN A 125 6.02 19.46 1.84
N ALA A 126 7.18 19.09 2.43
CA ALA A 126 7.72 17.75 2.35
C ALA A 126 6.83 16.71 3.05
N VAL A 127 6.74 15.52 2.45
CA VAL A 127 5.92 14.41 2.92
C VAL A 127 6.79 13.17 3.10
N ALA A 128 6.73 12.56 4.29
CA ALA A 128 7.34 11.27 4.53
C ALA A 128 6.45 10.13 3.99
N VAL A 129 7.05 8.98 3.75
CA VAL A 129 6.34 7.77 3.29
C VAL A 129 6.58 6.62 4.24
N LEU A 130 5.53 5.88 4.59
CA LEU A 130 5.59 4.66 5.37
C LEU A 130 5.22 3.46 4.50
N SER A 131 6.14 2.49 4.36
CA SER A 131 5.93 1.27 3.59
C SER A 131 6.72 0.10 4.18
N GLY A 132 6.33 -1.13 3.85
CA GLY A 132 6.97 -2.36 4.34
C GLY A 132 5.97 -3.46 4.67
N PRO A 133 6.45 -4.64 5.13
CA PRO A 133 5.62 -5.78 5.46
C PRO A 133 4.79 -5.52 6.73
N SER A 134 3.50 -5.22 6.56
CA SER A 134 2.63 -4.75 7.65
C SER A 134 1.16 -5.03 7.34
N HIS A 135 0.73 -6.28 7.53
CA HIS A 135 -0.70 -6.57 7.50
C HIS A 135 -1.41 -5.93 8.71
N ALA A 136 -2.51 -5.25 8.43
CA ALA A 136 -3.26 -4.51 9.46
C ALA A 136 -3.69 -5.40 10.63
N GLU A 137 -4.08 -6.62 10.34
CA GLU A 137 -4.53 -7.63 11.30
C GLU A 137 -3.42 -8.01 12.28
N GLU A 138 -2.20 -8.15 11.78
CA GLU A 138 -1.03 -8.50 12.60
C GLU A 138 -0.55 -7.28 13.41
N VAL A 139 -0.48 -6.12 12.79
CA VAL A 139 -0.08 -4.87 13.47
C VAL A 139 -1.05 -4.51 14.60
N ALA A 140 -2.35 -4.62 14.36
CA ALA A 140 -3.38 -4.33 15.34
C ALA A 140 -3.34 -5.26 16.55
N THR A 141 -2.91 -6.50 16.36
CA THR A 141 -2.71 -7.50 17.43
C THR A 141 -1.30 -7.50 18.02
N GLN A 142 -0.50 -6.47 17.71
CA GLN A 142 0.85 -6.24 18.23
C GLN A 142 1.84 -7.38 17.88
N ILE A 143 1.62 -8.10 16.80
CA ILE A 143 2.60 -9.04 16.26
C ILE A 143 3.81 -8.22 15.75
N PRO A 144 5.05 -8.57 16.17
CA PRO A 144 6.22 -7.81 15.78
C PRO A 144 6.39 -7.71 14.27
N CYS A 145 6.57 -6.49 13.78
CA CYS A 145 6.88 -6.22 12.38
C CYS A 145 7.89 -5.08 12.22
N ALA A 146 8.44 -4.95 11.04
CA ALA A 146 9.37 -3.89 10.71
C ALA A 146 8.97 -3.23 9.39
N VAL A 147 9.00 -1.88 9.37
CA VAL A 147 8.67 -1.07 8.21
C VAL A 147 9.71 0.03 7.97
N THR A 148 9.62 0.71 6.84
CA THR A 148 10.49 1.83 6.47
C THR A 148 9.70 3.13 6.44
N ILE A 149 10.27 4.18 7.05
CA ILE A 149 9.91 5.57 6.81
C ILE A 149 10.95 6.17 5.87
N ALA A 150 10.50 6.73 4.75
CA ALA A 150 11.38 7.46 3.83
C ALA A 150 10.97 8.93 3.76
N ALA A 151 11.96 9.82 3.72
CA ALA A 151 11.78 11.23 3.45
C ALA A 151 13.04 11.79 2.80
N GLY A 152 12.91 12.82 1.96
CA GLY A 152 14.05 13.50 1.34
C GLY A 152 14.97 14.16 2.37
N ASP A 153 14.44 14.54 3.53
CA ASP A 153 15.19 14.99 4.69
C ASP A 153 15.11 13.96 5.83
N LEU A 154 16.25 13.47 6.29
CA LEU A 154 16.32 12.52 7.40
C LEU A 154 15.76 13.08 8.72
N SER A 155 15.73 14.39 8.91
CA SER A 155 15.13 15.00 10.11
C SER A 155 13.63 14.72 10.16
N LEU A 156 12.94 14.83 9.03
CA LEU A 156 11.53 14.47 8.89
C LEU A 156 11.32 12.96 9.12
N ALA A 157 12.16 12.12 8.49
CA ALA A 157 12.09 10.67 8.67
C ALA A 157 12.27 10.26 10.14
N HIS A 158 13.21 10.86 10.86
CA HIS A 158 13.45 10.60 12.29
C HIS A 158 12.30 11.09 13.16
N ALA A 159 11.74 12.26 12.90
CA ALA A 159 10.60 12.79 13.66
C ALA A 159 9.36 11.87 13.53
N VAL A 160 9.09 11.38 12.32
CA VAL A 160 8.00 10.41 12.09
C VAL A 160 8.34 9.04 12.69
N GLN A 161 9.58 8.56 12.57
CA GLN A 161 10.06 7.33 13.21
C GLN A 161 9.80 7.37 14.72
N GLU A 162 10.16 8.44 15.40
CA GLU A 162 9.97 8.60 16.85
C GLU A 162 8.49 8.53 17.23
N ALA A 163 7.60 9.12 16.42
CA ALA A 163 6.17 9.10 16.67
C ALA A 163 5.57 7.69 16.63
N PHE A 164 6.07 6.80 15.75
CA PHE A 164 5.51 5.46 15.57
C PHE A 164 6.28 4.34 16.27
N MET A 165 7.60 4.48 16.43
CA MET A 165 8.48 3.41 16.92
C MET A 165 8.03 2.86 18.27
N SER A 166 7.82 1.54 18.33
CA SER A 166 7.50 0.80 19.56
C SER A 166 8.12 -0.61 19.49
N ASP A 167 8.09 -1.35 20.59
CA ASP A 167 8.67 -2.71 20.61
C ASP A 167 8.11 -3.64 19.52
N PRO A 168 6.77 -3.71 19.32
CA PRO A 168 6.22 -4.54 18.25
C PRO A 168 6.25 -3.88 16.86
N PHE A 169 6.49 -2.54 16.76
CA PHE A 169 6.46 -1.82 15.50
C PHE A 169 7.81 -1.13 15.24
N ARG A 170 8.75 -1.89 14.66
CA ARG A 170 10.09 -1.43 14.36
C ARG A 170 10.12 -0.57 13.10
N ILE A 171 10.81 0.57 13.13
CA ILE A 171 10.93 1.47 11.99
C ILE A 171 12.40 1.70 11.64
N TYR A 172 12.69 1.59 10.34
CA TYR A 172 13.96 1.99 9.74
C TYR A 172 13.75 3.25 8.89
N THR A 173 14.73 4.12 8.84
CA THR A 173 14.68 5.34 8.00
C THR A 173 15.40 5.15 6.68
N HIS A 174 14.95 5.84 5.65
CA HIS A 174 15.54 5.85 4.31
C HIS A 174 15.42 7.24 3.67
N THR A 175 16.26 7.53 2.67
CA THR A 175 16.21 8.77 1.88
C THR A 175 15.60 8.59 0.50
N ASP A 176 15.59 7.37 -0.05
CA ASP A 176 14.96 7.05 -1.33
C ASP A 176 13.43 6.91 -1.18
N VAL A 177 12.74 8.04 -1.17
CA VAL A 177 11.27 8.11 -1.09
C VAL A 177 10.64 7.37 -2.25
N LEU A 178 11.12 7.60 -3.46
CA LEU A 178 10.59 7.01 -4.69
C LEU A 178 10.66 5.48 -4.66
N GLY A 179 11.82 4.92 -4.30
CA GLY A 179 12.00 3.47 -4.23
C GLY A 179 11.11 2.82 -3.17
N VAL A 180 10.93 3.46 -2.02
CA VAL A 180 10.05 2.97 -0.94
C VAL A 180 8.58 2.97 -1.38
N GLU A 181 8.11 3.99 -2.09
CA GLU A 181 6.73 4.04 -2.63
C GLU A 181 6.51 3.03 -3.75
N LEU A 182 7.44 2.98 -4.72
CA LEU A 182 7.34 2.05 -5.85
C LEU A 182 7.39 0.59 -5.38
N GLY A 183 8.25 0.26 -4.41
CA GLY A 183 8.27 -1.07 -3.81
C GLY A 183 6.90 -1.49 -3.27
N GLY A 184 6.29 -0.63 -2.46
CA GLY A 184 4.95 -0.86 -1.90
C GLY A 184 3.82 -0.91 -2.94
N THR A 185 3.97 -0.22 -4.07
CA THR A 185 2.99 -0.17 -5.15
C THR A 185 3.10 -1.36 -6.09
N LEU A 186 4.30 -1.59 -6.65
CA LEU A 186 4.54 -2.59 -7.68
C LEU A 186 4.34 -4.02 -7.16
N LYS A 187 4.69 -4.30 -5.91
CA LYS A 187 4.48 -5.61 -5.29
C LYS A 187 3.04 -6.10 -5.37
N ASN A 188 2.06 -5.18 -5.36
CA ASN A 188 0.64 -5.53 -5.40
C ASN A 188 0.25 -6.17 -6.73
N VAL A 189 0.86 -5.76 -7.82
CA VAL A 189 0.68 -6.37 -9.14
C VAL A 189 1.27 -7.78 -9.16
N ILE A 190 2.48 -7.95 -8.63
CA ILE A 190 3.13 -9.26 -8.54
C ILE A 190 2.36 -10.22 -7.62
N ALA A 191 1.74 -9.70 -6.56
CA ALA A 191 0.89 -10.49 -5.67
C ALA A 191 -0.37 -11.04 -6.37
N ILE A 192 -0.94 -10.32 -7.34
CA ILE A 192 -2.02 -10.87 -8.20
C ILE A 192 -1.49 -12.05 -9.01
N ALA A 193 -0.31 -11.94 -9.64
CA ALA A 193 0.31 -13.05 -10.38
C ALA A 193 0.56 -14.28 -9.49
N ALA A 194 1.06 -14.07 -8.26
CA ALA A 194 1.26 -15.14 -7.29
C ALA A 194 -0.07 -15.82 -6.91
N GLY A 195 -1.13 -15.02 -6.72
CA GLY A 195 -2.48 -15.55 -6.48
C GLY A 195 -3.03 -16.34 -7.66
N ILE A 196 -2.86 -15.87 -8.90
CA ILE A 196 -3.24 -16.61 -10.11
C ILE A 196 -2.53 -17.96 -10.12
N SER A 197 -1.24 -18.01 -9.82
CA SER A 197 -0.47 -19.25 -9.71
C SER A 197 -1.06 -20.22 -8.68
N ASP A 198 -1.47 -19.70 -7.52
CA ASP A 198 -2.13 -20.49 -6.48
C ASP A 198 -3.48 -21.06 -6.96
N GLY A 199 -4.33 -20.23 -7.55
CA GLY A 199 -5.64 -20.65 -8.07
C GLY A 199 -5.57 -21.67 -9.22
N LEU A 200 -4.52 -21.61 -10.02
CA LEU A 200 -4.23 -22.62 -11.06
C LEU A 200 -3.65 -23.93 -10.52
N GLY A 201 -3.36 -23.99 -9.21
CA GLY A 201 -2.75 -25.17 -8.57
C GLY A 201 -1.27 -25.35 -8.84
N PHE A 202 -0.54 -24.29 -9.23
CA PHE A 202 0.91 -24.35 -9.38
C PHE A 202 1.58 -24.29 -8.00
N GLY A 203 2.73 -25.00 -7.90
CA GLY A 203 3.41 -25.18 -6.63
C GLY A 203 4.35 -24.04 -6.24
N ASP A 204 5.06 -24.25 -5.11
CA ASP A 204 5.94 -23.26 -4.50
C ASP A 204 7.10 -22.82 -5.39
N ASN A 205 7.62 -23.73 -6.26
CA ASN A 205 8.66 -23.38 -7.22
C ASN A 205 8.21 -22.28 -8.19
N THR A 206 6.98 -22.36 -8.71
CA THR A 206 6.41 -21.33 -9.58
C THR A 206 6.24 -20.01 -8.84
N LYS A 207 5.73 -20.05 -7.63
CA LYS A 207 5.57 -18.86 -6.78
C LYS A 207 6.91 -18.21 -6.48
N ALA A 208 7.92 -18.99 -6.09
CA ALA A 208 9.28 -18.48 -5.84
C ALA A 208 9.88 -17.82 -7.09
N ALA A 209 9.73 -18.46 -8.27
CA ALA A 209 10.19 -17.90 -9.54
C ALA A 209 9.45 -16.58 -9.86
N LEU A 210 8.12 -16.53 -9.70
CA LEU A 210 7.33 -15.30 -9.89
C LEU A 210 7.78 -14.17 -8.99
N MET A 211 8.01 -14.44 -7.69
CA MET A 211 8.47 -13.44 -6.74
C MET A 211 9.86 -12.92 -7.11
N THR A 212 10.80 -13.82 -7.45
CA THR A 212 12.17 -13.44 -7.85
C THR A 212 12.17 -12.61 -9.13
N ARG A 213 11.44 -13.03 -10.14
CA ARG A 213 11.34 -12.30 -11.42
C ARG A 213 10.52 -11.02 -11.25
N GLY A 214 9.48 -11.04 -10.42
CA GLY A 214 8.70 -9.86 -10.07
C GLY A 214 9.54 -8.79 -9.39
N LEU A 215 10.40 -9.18 -8.44
CA LEU A 215 11.35 -8.24 -7.80
C LEU A 215 12.30 -7.63 -8.84
N ALA A 216 12.79 -8.42 -9.80
CA ALA A 216 13.64 -7.91 -10.87
C ALA A 216 12.89 -6.91 -11.78
N GLU A 217 11.60 -7.13 -12.07
CA GLU A 217 10.76 -6.18 -12.79
C GLU A 217 10.57 -4.89 -11.99
N MET A 218 10.20 -4.99 -10.71
CA MET A 218 10.04 -3.86 -9.80
C MET A 218 11.32 -3.00 -9.73
N THR A 219 12.47 -3.66 -9.61
CA THR A 219 13.78 -2.98 -9.54
C THR A 219 14.10 -2.26 -10.86
N ARG A 220 13.88 -2.91 -12.02
CA ARG A 220 14.14 -2.29 -13.34
C ARG A 220 13.30 -1.02 -13.54
N LEU A 221 12.00 -1.11 -13.29
CA LEU A 221 11.13 0.05 -13.45
C LEU A 221 11.50 1.15 -12.44
N GLY A 222 11.74 0.77 -11.18
CA GLY A 222 12.12 1.73 -10.15
C GLY A 222 13.40 2.49 -10.49
N VAL A 223 14.43 1.79 -10.93
CA VAL A 223 15.71 2.41 -11.36
C VAL A 223 15.52 3.30 -12.58
N ALA A 224 14.72 2.88 -13.56
CA ALA A 224 14.40 3.70 -14.74
C ALA A 224 13.64 5.00 -14.37
N LEU A 225 12.94 5.00 -13.25
CA LEU A 225 12.26 6.17 -12.69
C LEU A 225 13.15 7.01 -11.76
N GLY A 226 14.35 6.55 -11.41
CA GLY A 226 15.33 7.26 -10.58
C GLY A 226 15.44 6.76 -9.14
N ALA A 227 14.82 5.64 -8.79
CA ALA A 227 14.98 5.02 -7.47
C ALA A 227 16.29 4.24 -7.35
N GLU A 228 16.72 3.98 -6.12
CA GLU A 228 17.92 3.18 -5.83
C GLU A 228 17.60 1.68 -5.91
N ALA A 229 18.42 0.90 -6.62
CA ALA A 229 18.22 -0.55 -6.77
C ALA A 229 18.20 -1.30 -5.42
N ASP A 230 19.02 -0.87 -4.47
CA ASP A 230 19.14 -1.51 -3.15
C ASP A 230 17.90 -1.33 -2.29
N THR A 231 17.11 -0.28 -2.51
CA THR A 231 15.82 -0.06 -1.82
C THR A 231 14.86 -1.24 -2.04
N PHE A 232 14.86 -1.82 -3.25
CA PHE A 232 13.99 -2.96 -3.58
C PHE A 232 14.41 -4.26 -2.87
N ARG A 233 15.63 -4.38 -2.38
CA ARG A 233 16.08 -5.52 -1.55
C ARG A 233 15.69 -5.37 -0.08
N GLY A 234 15.20 -4.19 0.32
CA GLY A 234 14.81 -3.85 1.67
C GLY A 234 13.38 -4.26 2.04
N LEU A 235 12.90 -3.68 3.15
CA LEU A 235 11.58 -3.98 3.72
C LEU A 235 10.44 -3.56 2.80
N SER A 236 10.50 -2.39 2.17
CA SER A 236 9.46 -1.88 1.28
C SER A 236 9.41 -2.59 -0.08
N GLY A 237 10.52 -3.21 -0.51
CA GLY A 237 10.60 -4.02 -1.72
C GLY A 237 10.38 -5.50 -1.44
N LEU A 238 11.48 -6.25 -1.27
CA LEU A 238 11.46 -7.72 -1.08
C LEU A 238 10.62 -8.13 0.14
N GLY A 239 10.77 -7.46 1.28
CA GLY A 239 10.04 -7.80 2.50
C GLY A 239 8.52 -7.75 2.30
N ASP A 240 8.03 -6.64 1.75
CA ASP A 240 6.59 -6.43 1.51
C ASP A 240 6.06 -7.29 0.34
N LEU A 241 6.91 -7.56 -0.67
CA LEU A 241 6.59 -8.50 -1.75
C LEU A 241 6.36 -9.92 -1.20
N MET A 242 7.30 -10.42 -0.38
CA MET A 242 7.19 -11.76 0.19
C MET A 242 5.91 -11.94 1.00
N VAL A 243 5.67 -11.06 1.97
CA VAL A 243 4.49 -11.19 2.82
C VAL A 243 3.20 -11.05 2.02
N THR A 244 3.17 -10.19 1.00
CA THR A 244 1.97 -9.96 0.18
C THR A 244 1.67 -11.14 -0.76
N CYS A 245 2.68 -11.80 -1.30
CA CYS A 245 2.51 -12.98 -2.16
C CYS A 245 2.17 -14.26 -1.38
N MET A 246 2.55 -14.36 -0.11
CA MET A 246 2.38 -15.57 0.69
C MET A 246 1.16 -15.52 1.61
N SER A 247 0.81 -14.35 2.14
CA SER A 247 -0.20 -14.21 3.18
C SER A 247 -1.63 -14.37 2.64
N LYS A 248 -2.47 -15.01 3.44
CA LYS A 248 -3.92 -15.08 3.23
C LYS A 248 -4.63 -13.73 3.45
N HIS A 249 -4.00 -12.81 4.19
CA HIS A 249 -4.50 -11.45 4.39
C HIS A 249 -4.31 -10.55 3.16
N SER A 250 -3.51 -10.98 2.19
CA SER A 250 -3.28 -10.21 0.97
C SER A 250 -4.50 -10.21 0.05
N ARG A 251 -5.15 -9.05 -0.04
CA ARG A 251 -6.29 -8.82 -0.95
C ARG A 251 -5.90 -9.03 -2.41
N ASN A 252 -4.72 -8.55 -2.81
CA ASN A 252 -4.23 -8.69 -4.18
C ASN A 252 -3.97 -10.16 -4.54
N ARG A 253 -3.33 -10.92 -3.64
CA ARG A 253 -3.17 -12.37 -3.80
C ARG A 253 -4.54 -13.05 -3.88
N GLY A 254 -5.50 -12.70 -3.03
CA GLY A 254 -6.85 -13.24 -3.03
C GLY A 254 -7.62 -12.98 -4.33
N VAL A 255 -7.48 -11.78 -4.93
CA VAL A 255 -8.02 -11.50 -6.28
C VAL A 255 -7.41 -12.46 -7.30
N GLY A 256 -6.07 -12.57 -7.30
CA GLY A 256 -5.37 -13.48 -8.22
C GLY A 256 -5.80 -14.92 -8.07
N GLU A 257 -5.93 -15.43 -6.83
CA GLU A 257 -6.36 -16.79 -6.55
C GLU A 257 -7.77 -17.08 -7.12
N ARG A 258 -8.71 -16.15 -6.94
CA ARG A 258 -10.06 -16.27 -7.51
C ARG A 258 -10.04 -16.22 -9.04
N LEU A 259 -9.22 -15.36 -9.66
CA LEU A 259 -9.03 -15.34 -11.11
C LEU A 259 -8.46 -16.68 -11.62
N GLY A 260 -7.47 -17.25 -10.93
CA GLY A 260 -6.89 -18.56 -11.25
C GLY A 260 -7.89 -19.72 -11.14
N LEU A 261 -8.86 -19.60 -10.22
CA LEU A 261 -9.98 -20.54 -10.06
C LEU A 261 -11.09 -20.35 -11.11
N GLY A 262 -10.99 -19.34 -11.99
CA GLY A 262 -11.93 -19.09 -13.09
C GLY A 262 -13.06 -18.12 -12.78
N ASN A 263 -13.03 -17.39 -11.65
CA ASN A 263 -14.01 -16.34 -11.41
C ASN A 263 -13.73 -15.12 -12.31
N SER A 264 -14.78 -14.38 -12.68
CA SER A 264 -14.62 -13.11 -13.41
C SER A 264 -14.13 -12.00 -12.49
N ILE A 265 -13.44 -10.99 -13.05
CA ILE A 265 -12.98 -9.85 -12.26
C ILE A 265 -14.18 -9.05 -11.70
N GLU A 266 -15.27 -8.96 -12.44
CA GLU A 266 -16.50 -8.28 -12.05
C GLU A 266 -17.13 -8.93 -10.81
N ASP A 267 -17.25 -10.27 -10.78
CA ASP A 267 -17.78 -11.01 -9.63
C ASP A 267 -16.86 -10.85 -8.41
N ILE A 268 -15.53 -10.88 -8.64
CA ILE A 268 -14.57 -10.72 -7.57
C ILE A 268 -14.72 -9.34 -6.91
N LEU A 269 -14.77 -8.27 -7.73
CA LEU A 269 -14.85 -6.91 -7.23
C LEU A 269 -16.20 -6.59 -6.56
N SER A 270 -17.30 -7.20 -7.03
CA SER A 270 -18.62 -7.03 -6.43
C SER A 270 -18.72 -7.56 -5.00
N ASP A 271 -17.98 -8.63 -4.70
CA ASP A 271 -17.94 -9.25 -3.37
C ASP A 271 -16.97 -8.56 -2.41
N MET A 272 -16.07 -7.72 -2.92
CA MET A 272 -15.01 -7.13 -2.10
C MET A 272 -15.48 -5.88 -1.37
N LYS A 273 -15.31 -5.87 -0.05
CA LYS A 273 -15.54 -4.67 0.79
C LYS A 273 -14.35 -3.71 0.80
N MET A 274 -13.15 -4.20 0.52
CA MET A 274 -11.90 -3.44 0.55
C MET A 274 -11.22 -3.43 -0.80
N VAL A 275 -10.50 -2.34 -1.11
CA VAL A 275 -9.80 -2.16 -2.39
C VAL A 275 -8.57 -3.08 -2.47
N ALA A 276 -8.38 -3.71 -3.63
CA ALA A 276 -7.14 -4.36 -4.03
C ALA A 276 -6.38 -3.42 -4.99
N GLU A 277 -5.42 -2.67 -4.46
CA GLU A 277 -4.71 -1.62 -5.22
C GLU A 277 -4.04 -2.14 -6.50
N GLY A 278 -3.56 -3.38 -6.51
CA GLY A 278 -2.93 -3.97 -7.69
C GLY A 278 -3.84 -4.07 -8.90
N VAL A 279 -5.17 -4.21 -8.70
CA VAL A 279 -6.15 -4.25 -9.79
C VAL A 279 -6.19 -2.92 -10.55
N TRP A 280 -6.13 -1.81 -9.82
CA TRP A 280 -6.18 -0.48 -10.41
C TRP A 280 -4.81 -0.02 -10.91
N ASN A 281 -3.76 -0.29 -10.13
CA ASN A 281 -2.41 0.16 -10.45
C ASN A 281 -1.75 -0.62 -11.60
N CYS A 282 -2.17 -1.87 -11.92
CA CYS A 282 -1.49 -2.65 -12.95
C CYS A 282 -1.51 -1.99 -14.34
N LYS A 283 -2.59 -1.29 -14.69
CA LYS A 283 -2.68 -0.55 -15.94
C LYS A 283 -1.69 0.62 -15.95
N ALA A 284 -1.72 1.47 -14.94
CA ALA A 284 -0.82 2.62 -14.83
C ALA A 284 0.66 2.18 -14.77
N VAL A 285 0.97 1.05 -14.10
CA VAL A 285 2.32 0.47 -14.08
C VAL A 285 2.77 0.04 -15.48
N CYS A 286 1.91 -0.59 -16.27
CA CYS A 286 2.24 -0.97 -17.65
C CYS A 286 2.45 0.23 -18.57
N GLU A 287 1.60 1.27 -18.45
CA GLU A 287 1.72 2.49 -19.23
C GLU A 287 3.01 3.26 -18.90
N LEU A 288 3.34 3.36 -17.60
CA LEU A 288 4.58 3.96 -17.14
C LEU A 288 5.82 3.18 -17.59
N ALA A 289 5.76 1.84 -17.54
CA ALA A 289 6.83 0.97 -18.04
C ALA A 289 7.04 1.13 -19.55
N GLN A 290 5.95 1.26 -20.32
CA GLN A 290 6.00 1.52 -21.75
C GLN A 290 6.63 2.88 -22.05
N GLU A 291 6.26 3.95 -21.33
CA GLU A 291 6.86 5.28 -21.47
C GLU A 291 8.39 5.26 -21.21
N LYS A 292 8.83 4.44 -20.26
CA LYS A 292 10.25 4.31 -19.89
C LYS A 292 10.98 3.21 -20.66
N GLU A 293 10.32 2.57 -21.64
CA GLU A 293 10.86 1.45 -22.43
C GLU A 293 11.38 0.28 -21.56
N VAL A 294 10.71 0.01 -20.44
CA VAL A 294 11.07 -1.05 -19.49
C VAL A 294 10.17 -2.26 -19.67
N ALA A 295 10.76 -3.44 -19.92
CA ALA A 295 10.00 -4.68 -20.03
C ALA A 295 9.50 -5.15 -18.66
N MET A 296 8.18 -5.30 -18.54
CA MET A 296 7.47 -5.73 -17.33
C MET A 296 6.53 -6.92 -17.63
N PRO A 297 7.08 -8.06 -18.13
CA PRO A 297 6.23 -9.14 -18.65
C PRO A 297 5.23 -9.72 -17.64
N ILE A 298 5.55 -9.80 -16.35
CA ILE A 298 4.60 -10.28 -15.34
C ILE A 298 3.47 -9.24 -15.16
N ALA A 299 3.82 -7.97 -15.04
CA ALA A 299 2.82 -6.91 -14.91
C ALA A 299 1.92 -6.81 -16.15
N GLU A 300 2.49 -6.96 -17.35
CA GLU A 300 1.75 -6.99 -18.61
C GLU A 300 0.73 -8.13 -18.65
N GLN A 301 1.12 -9.36 -18.24
CA GLN A 301 0.19 -10.49 -18.19
C GLN A 301 -0.89 -10.30 -17.10
N VAL A 302 -0.56 -9.74 -15.94
CA VAL A 302 -1.56 -9.39 -14.93
C VAL A 302 -2.57 -8.39 -15.48
N ASN A 303 -2.10 -7.33 -16.15
CA ASN A 303 -2.97 -6.33 -16.76
C ASN A 303 -3.86 -6.95 -17.86
N ALA A 304 -3.32 -7.86 -18.68
CA ALA A 304 -4.09 -8.57 -19.70
C ALA A 304 -5.20 -9.45 -19.10
N VAL A 305 -4.92 -10.17 -18.01
CA VAL A 305 -5.91 -10.99 -17.31
C VAL A 305 -6.99 -10.11 -16.68
N VAL A 306 -6.58 -9.05 -15.97
CA VAL A 306 -7.51 -8.20 -15.19
C VAL A 306 -8.37 -7.33 -16.07
N HIS A 307 -7.82 -6.73 -17.14
CA HIS A 307 -8.51 -5.69 -17.92
C HIS A 307 -8.85 -6.08 -19.36
N GLN A 308 -8.26 -7.16 -19.90
CA GLN A 308 -8.45 -7.55 -21.31
C GLN A 308 -9.09 -8.94 -21.44
N GLY A 309 -9.42 -9.62 -20.35
CA GLY A 309 -10.09 -10.90 -20.36
C GLY A 309 -9.24 -12.09 -20.85
N VAL A 310 -7.90 -11.94 -20.82
CA VAL A 310 -6.98 -13.04 -21.16
C VAL A 310 -7.13 -14.16 -20.13
N ASN A 311 -7.17 -15.41 -20.60
CA ASN A 311 -7.26 -16.55 -19.71
C ASN A 311 -6.01 -16.64 -18.80
N PRO A 312 -6.16 -16.76 -17.46
CA PRO A 312 -5.03 -16.82 -16.54
C PRO A 312 -4.00 -17.91 -16.86
N ARG A 313 -4.45 -19.08 -17.35
CA ARG A 313 -3.55 -20.18 -17.75
C ARG A 313 -2.73 -19.81 -18.96
N ASP A 314 -3.33 -19.17 -19.97
CA ASP A 314 -2.63 -18.75 -21.19
C ASP A 314 -1.61 -17.64 -20.87
N ALA A 315 -1.95 -16.72 -19.98
CA ALA A 315 -1.03 -15.71 -19.47
C ALA A 315 0.21 -16.33 -18.82
N MET A 316 0.03 -17.35 -17.98
CA MET A 316 1.16 -18.06 -17.33
C MET A 316 2.01 -18.82 -18.33
N PHE A 317 1.42 -19.50 -19.33
CA PHE A 317 2.18 -20.17 -20.39
C PHE A 317 2.92 -19.18 -21.28
N SER A 318 2.36 -18.00 -21.55
CA SER A 318 3.04 -16.94 -22.29
C SER A 318 4.34 -16.50 -21.58
N LEU A 319 4.33 -16.41 -20.24
CA LEU A 319 5.56 -16.11 -19.49
C LEU A 319 6.62 -17.20 -19.63
N MET A 320 6.22 -18.46 -19.60
CA MET A 320 7.13 -19.62 -19.74
C MET A 320 7.66 -19.81 -21.16
N GLY A 321 6.91 -19.41 -22.18
CA GLY A 321 7.28 -19.55 -23.60
C GLY A 321 8.20 -18.44 -24.13
N ARG A 322 8.65 -17.51 -23.30
CA ARG A 322 9.57 -16.44 -23.71
C ARG A 322 10.94 -16.99 -24.12
N SER A 323 11.61 -16.29 -25.03
CA SER A 323 12.96 -16.65 -25.47
C SER A 323 13.92 -16.76 -24.29
N PRO A 324 14.81 -17.77 -24.28
CA PRO A 324 15.85 -17.90 -23.26
C PRO A 324 16.71 -16.63 -23.19
N LYS A 325 17.05 -16.23 -21.97
CA LYS A 325 17.96 -15.12 -21.73
C LYS A 325 18.76 -15.32 -20.46
N SER A 326 19.78 -14.49 -20.24
CA SER A 326 20.52 -14.47 -18.97
C SER A 326 19.60 -14.09 -17.80
N GLU A 327 19.84 -14.64 -16.61
CA GLU A 327 19.04 -14.34 -15.42
C GLU A 327 19.07 -12.83 -15.07
N HIS A 328 20.17 -12.17 -15.36
CA HIS A 328 20.39 -10.76 -15.00
C HIS A 328 20.00 -9.76 -16.11
N GLU A 329 19.46 -10.24 -17.22
CA GLU A 329 18.96 -9.40 -18.32
C GLU A 329 17.50 -8.94 -18.12
#